data_ff932929b92d00c0897110ca67e3c147
#
_entry.id   ff932929b92d00c0897110ca67e3c147
#
_cell.length_a   1.000
_cell.length_b   1.000
_cell.length_c   1.000
_cell.angle_alpha   90.00
_cell.angle_beta   90.00
_cell.angle_gamma   90.00
#
_symmetry.space_group_name_H-M   'P 1'
#
loop_
_entity.id
_entity.type
_entity.pdbx_description
1 polymer ?
#
loop_
_entity_poly.entity_id
_entity_poly.type
_entity_poly.pdbx_seq_one_letter_code
_entity_poly.pdbx_strand_id
1 'polypeptide(L)'
;MEKVYTKNAPDAIGPYSQAMKVGNLVFTSGQIAINPASGSVEATTIEAQTEQVCKNLCAVLEAAGTSIEKAVKTTCFLSDMADFASFNEVYGRYFTNKPARSCVAAKQLPKNVLVEVEVIAEL
;
A
#
# COMPACT_ATOMS: atom_id res chain seq x y z
N MET A 1 12.30 5.85 17.36
CA MET A 1 11.59 5.38 16.17
C MET A 1 12.54 4.68 15.21
N GLU A 2 12.03 3.80 14.37
CA GLU A 2 12.85 2.88 13.61
C GLU A 2 12.38 2.82 12.15
N LYS A 3 13.33 2.90 11.21
CA LYS A 3 13.06 2.74 9.79
C LYS A 3 12.86 1.26 9.47
N VAL A 4 11.95 0.98 8.54
CA VAL A 4 11.69 -0.37 8.03
C VAL A 4 12.19 -0.45 6.60
N TYR A 5 12.88 -1.54 6.28
CA TYR A 5 13.33 -1.83 4.92
C TYR A 5 13.14 -3.30 4.61
N THR A 6 12.69 -3.60 3.39
CA THR A 6 12.68 -4.95 2.85
C THR A 6 12.92 -4.91 1.34
N LYS A 7 13.65 -5.88 0.83
CA LYS A 7 13.81 -6.07 -0.62
C LYS A 7 12.60 -6.71 -1.27
N ASN A 8 11.64 -7.18 -0.46
CA ASN A 8 10.42 -7.84 -0.95
C ASN A 8 9.31 -6.84 -1.29
N ALA A 9 9.59 -5.55 -1.14
CA ALA A 9 8.73 -4.46 -1.59
C ALA A 9 9.59 -3.49 -2.41
N PRO A 10 8.97 -2.61 -3.21
CA PRO A 10 9.73 -1.65 -4.03
C PRO A 10 10.66 -0.77 -3.19
N ASP A 11 11.88 -0.56 -3.68
CA ASP A 11 12.81 0.36 -3.06
C ASP A 11 12.25 1.78 -3.06
N ALA A 12 12.54 2.53 -1.99
CA ALA A 12 12.22 3.95 -1.95
C ALA A 12 13.06 4.71 -2.98
N ILE A 13 12.40 5.36 -3.92
CA ILE A 13 13.03 6.17 -4.95
C ILE A 13 12.92 7.65 -4.60
N GLY A 14 13.58 8.06 -3.53
CA GLY A 14 13.52 9.43 -3.04
C GLY A 14 13.90 9.49 -1.57
N PRO A 15 13.77 10.68 -0.96
CA PRO A 15 14.18 10.88 0.43
C PRO A 15 13.10 10.41 1.41
N TYR A 16 12.78 9.10 1.39
CA TYR A 16 11.80 8.53 2.32
C TYR A 16 12.11 7.07 2.61
N SER A 17 11.52 6.52 3.67
CA SER A 17 11.63 5.12 4.03
C SER A 17 10.34 4.38 3.63
N GLN A 18 10.42 3.06 3.45
CA GLN A 18 9.24 2.25 3.15
C GLN A 18 8.22 2.31 4.28
N ALA A 19 8.68 2.35 5.51
CA ALA A 19 7.84 2.54 6.69
C ALA A 19 8.65 3.03 7.87
N MET A 20 7.95 3.50 8.90
CA MET A 20 8.56 4.01 10.12
C MET A 20 7.77 3.48 11.31
N LYS A 21 8.46 2.89 12.29
CA LYS A 21 7.85 2.42 13.53
C LYS A 21 8.03 3.48 14.61
N VAL A 22 6.98 3.72 15.39
CA VAL A 22 7.01 4.59 16.55
C VAL A 22 6.03 4.06 17.60
N GLY A 23 6.50 3.85 18.83
CA GLY A 23 5.69 3.21 19.85
C GLY A 23 5.25 1.82 19.40
N ASN A 24 3.97 1.55 19.48
CA ASN A 24 3.39 0.27 19.04
C ASN A 24 2.70 0.38 17.67
N LEU A 25 3.06 1.38 16.87
CA LEU A 25 2.48 1.59 15.54
C LEU A 25 3.55 1.60 14.47
N VAL A 26 3.16 1.22 13.27
CA VAL A 26 3.96 1.38 12.05
C VAL A 26 3.16 2.19 11.03
N PHE A 27 3.86 3.12 10.38
CA PHE A 27 3.32 3.99 9.34
C PHE A 27 4.03 3.66 8.05
N THR A 28 3.32 3.17 7.05
CA THR A 28 3.94 2.89 5.75
C THR A 28 3.89 4.12 4.87
N SER A 29 4.87 4.23 3.98
CA SER A 29 4.74 5.12 2.82
C SER A 29 3.68 4.57 1.88
N GLY A 30 3.16 5.41 1.00
CA GLY A 30 2.23 4.98 -0.04
C GLY A 30 2.88 3.95 -0.96
N GLN A 31 2.18 2.86 -1.22
CA GLN A 31 2.64 1.83 -2.14
C GLN A 31 1.85 1.92 -3.44
N ILE A 32 2.56 1.90 -4.55
CA ILE A 32 1.99 1.78 -5.90
C ILE A 32 2.34 0.41 -6.45
N ALA A 33 1.80 0.07 -7.62
CA ALA A 33 1.87 -1.29 -8.18
C ALA A 33 3.22 -1.59 -8.86
N ILE A 34 4.34 -1.23 -8.23
CA ILE A 34 5.67 -1.62 -8.72
C ILE A 34 5.92 -3.06 -8.29
N ASN A 35 6.29 -3.90 -9.25
CA ASN A 35 6.75 -5.26 -8.95
C ASN A 35 8.18 -5.16 -8.42
N PRO A 36 8.46 -5.57 -7.18
CA PRO A 36 9.81 -5.40 -6.61
C PRO A 36 10.88 -6.22 -7.33
N ALA A 37 10.51 -7.30 -8.03
CA ALA A 37 11.45 -8.12 -8.78
C ALA A 37 11.95 -7.43 -10.04
N SER A 38 11.10 -6.64 -10.70
CA SER A 38 11.45 -5.95 -11.96
C SER A 38 11.71 -4.46 -11.78
N GLY A 39 11.22 -3.87 -10.68
CA GLY A 39 11.28 -2.43 -10.46
C GLY A 39 10.32 -1.64 -11.34
N SER A 40 9.36 -2.30 -12.00
CA SER A 40 8.45 -1.70 -12.96
C SER A 40 6.99 -1.95 -12.61
N VAL A 41 6.11 -1.08 -13.10
CA VAL A 41 4.67 -1.28 -13.04
C VAL A 41 4.26 -2.16 -14.22
N GLU A 42 3.94 -3.41 -13.96
CA GLU A 42 3.57 -4.39 -14.99
C GLU A 42 2.07 -4.53 -15.14
N ALA A 43 1.34 -4.41 -14.02
CA ALA A 43 -0.12 -4.52 -14.00
C ALA A 43 -0.76 -3.29 -14.64
N THR A 44 -1.80 -3.48 -15.46
CA THR A 44 -2.46 -2.42 -16.20
C THR A 44 -3.93 -2.22 -15.83
N THR A 45 -4.52 -3.15 -15.08
CA THR A 45 -5.92 -3.04 -14.62
C THR A 45 -5.97 -2.62 -13.17
N ILE A 46 -7.09 -2.05 -12.74
CA ILE A 46 -7.27 -1.64 -11.35
C ILE A 46 -7.17 -2.85 -10.42
N GLU A 47 -7.74 -3.98 -10.80
CA GLU A 47 -7.70 -5.21 -9.99
C GLU A 47 -6.27 -5.71 -9.82
N ALA A 48 -5.51 -5.81 -10.92
CA ALA A 48 -4.13 -6.30 -10.87
C ALA A 48 -3.20 -5.32 -10.15
N GLN A 49 -3.40 -4.02 -10.32
CA GLN A 49 -2.61 -3.01 -9.60
C GLN A 49 -2.92 -3.04 -8.10
N THR A 50 -4.18 -3.15 -7.72
CA THR A 50 -4.55 -3.26 -6.30
C THR A 50 -3.95 -4.51 -5.66
N GLU A 51 -3.95 -5.64 -6.38
CA GLU A 51 -3.32 -6.87 -5.92
C GLU A 51 -1.83 -6.67 -5.64
N GLN A 52 -1.10 -6.04 -6.57
CA GLN A 52 0.33 -5.78 -6.39
C GLN A 52 0.58 -4.82 -5.23
N VAL A 53 -0.22 -3.76 -5.09
CA VAL A 53 -0.13 -2.81 -3.97
C VAL A 53 -0.28 -3.54 -2.64
N CYS A 54 -1.29 -4.40 -2.53
CA CYS A 54 -1.53 -5.15 -1.29
C CYS A 54 -0.41 -6.12 -0.98
N LYS A 55 0.17 -6.77 -1.99
CA LYS A 55 1.35 -7.63 -1.80
C LYS A 55 2.54 -6.83 -1.28
N ASN A 56 2.77 -5.64 -1.83
CA ASN A 56 3.85 -4.77 -1.39
C ASN A 56 3.62 -4.34 0.07
N LEU A 57 2.40 -3.99 0.44
CA LEU A 57 2.05 -3.62 1.81
C LEU A 57 2.25 -4.80 2.77
N CYS A 58 1.86 -6.02 2.37
CA CYS A 58 2.09 -7.21 3.18
C CYS A 58 3.58 -7.38 3.47
N ALA A 59 4.43 -7.21 2.46
CA ALA A 59 5.88 -7.36 2.63
C ALA A 59 6.46 -6.31 3.59
N VAL A 60 6.03 -5.05 3.46
CA VAL A 60 6.49 -3.97 4.34
C VAL A 60 6.04 -4.22 5.78
N LEU A 61 4.77 -4.60 5.99
CA LEU A 61 4.23 -4.84 7.32
C LEU A 61 4.89 -6.07 7.98
N GLU A 62 5.15 -7.13 7.22
CA GLU A 62 5.88 -8.29 7.74
C GLU A 62 7.29 -7.90 8.16
N ALA A 63 7.98 -7.09 7.38
CA ALA A 63 9.30 -6.61 7.74
C ALA A 63 9.28 -5.75 9.01
N ALA A 64 8.16 -5.08 9.28
CA ALA A 64 7.97 -4.31 10.50
C ALA A 64 7.62 -5.18 11.72
N GLY A 65 7.32 -6.46 11.51
CA GLY A 65 6.96 -7.39 12.58
C GLY A 65 5.47 -7.47 12.87
N THR A 66 4.63 -7.06 11.92
CA THR A 66 3.17 -7.11 12.04
C THR A 66 2.56 -7.75 10.80
N SER A 67 1.30 -7.51 10.54
CA SER A 67 0.60 -8.07 9.39
C SER A 67 -0.53 -7.15 8.95
N ILE A 68 -1.02 -7.38 7.74
CA ILE A 68 -2.08 -6.56 7.16
C ILE A 68 -3.40 -6.65 7.95
N GLU A 69 -3.63 -7.77 8.64
CA GLU A 69 -4.80 -7.94 9.50
C GLU A 69 -4.78 -7.04 10.72
N LYS A 70 -3.64 -6.45 11.05
CA LYS A 70 -3.50 -5.50 12.16
C LYS A 70 -3.56 -4.04 11.70
N ALA A 71 -3.99 -3.80 10.48
CA ALA A 71 -4.19 -2.45 9.99
C ALA A 71 -5.23 -1.72 10.83
N VAL A 72 -4.89 -0.50 11.23
CA VAL A 72 -5.75 0.40 12.01
C VAL A 72 -6.45 1.38 11.08
N LYS A 73 -5.70 1.92 10.13
CA LYS A 73 -6.18 2.95 9.21
C LYS A 73 -5.49 2.80 7.87
N THR A 74 -6.26 2.96 6.81
CA THR A 74 -5.70 3.07 5.46
C THR A 74 -6.15 4.37 4.82
N THR A 75 -5.31 4.92 3.94
CA THR A 75 -5.66 6.00 3.04
C THR A 75 -5.40 5.53 1.63
N CYS A 76 -6.44 5.56 0.80
CA CYS A 76 -6.42 5.02 -0.54
C CYS A 76 -6.65 6.13 -1.55
N PHE A 77 -5.79 6.18 -2.57
CA PHE A 77 -5.87 7.17 -3.64
C PHE A 77 -6.10 6.43 -4.95
N LEU A 78 -7.13 6.84 -5.69
CA LEU A 78 -7.44 6.30 -7.01
C LEU A 78 -7.21 7.39 -8.06
N SER A 79 -6.88 7.00 -9.29
CA SER A 79 -6.81 7.97 -10.39
C SER A 79 -8.22 8.37 -10.84
N ASP A 80 -9.23 7.53 -10.59
CA ASP A 80 -10.62 7.75 -10.96
C ASP A 80 -11.54 6.98 -10.00
N MET A 81 -12.53 7.65 -9.42
CA MET A 81 -13.49 6.99 -8.54
C MET A 81 -14.40 6.00 -9.26
N ALA A 82 -14.42 6.01 -10.59
CA ALA A 82 -15.10 4.96 -11.37
C ALA A 82 -14.52 3.57 -11.08
N ASP A 83 -13.27 3.49 -10.59
CA ASP A 83 -12.62 2.24 -10.23
C ASP A 83 -12.93 1.76 -8.81
N PHE A 84 -13.74 2.51 -8.06
CA PHE A 84 -13.96 2.27 -6.63
C PHE A 84 -14.47 0.86 -6.32
N ALA A 85 -15.48 0.40 -7.04
CA ALA A 85 -16.06 -0.92 -6.81
C ALA A 85 -15.07 -2.05 -7.09
N SER A 86 -14.34 -1.98 -8.19
CA SER A 86 -13.32 -2.98 -8.55
C SER A 86 -12.14 -2.97 -7.58
N PHE A 87 -11.73 -1.78 -7.14
CA PHE A 87 -10.71 -1.63 -6.11
C PHE A 87 -11.16 -2.27 -4.79
N ASN A 88 -12.37 -1.99 -4.34
CA ASN A 88 -12.91 -2.53 -3.08
C ASN A 88 -12.95 -4.05 -3.07
N GLU A 89 -13.23 -4.68 -4.21
CA GLU A 89 -13.31 -6.13 -4.29
C GLU A 89 -11.96 -6.79 -3.95
N VAL A 90 -10.87 -6.27 -4.51
CA VAL A 90 -9.53 -6.79 -4.23
C VAL A 90 -9.05 -6.36 -2.84
N TYR A 91 -9.23 -5.08 -2.50
CA TYR A 91 -8.85 -4.53 -1.20
C TYR A 91 -9.47 -5.35 -0.05
N GLY A 92 -10.75 -5.70 -0.16
CA GLY A 92 -11.45 -6.44 0.89
C GLY A 92 -10.93 -7.86 1.13
N ARG A 93 -10.23 -8.45 0.17
CA ARG A 93 -9.61 -9.76 0.33
C ARG A 93 -8.38 -9.70 1.23
N TYR A 94 -7.72 -8.55 1.32
CA TYR A 94 -6.52 -8.33 2.12
C TYR A 94 -6.83 -7.71 3.48
N PHE A 95 -7.65 -6.68 3.51
CA PHE A 95 -7.98 -5.94 4.74
C PHE A 95 -9.24 -6.52 5.37
N THR A 96 -9.15 -7.76 5.83
CA THR A 96 -10.30 -8.53 6.32
C THR A 96 -10.85 -8.03 7.65
N ASN A 97 -10.05 -7.32 8.44
CA ASN A 97 -10.46 -6.73 9.71
C ASN A 97 -11.22 -5.40 9.54
N LYS A 98 -11.37 -4.92 8.30
CA LYS A 98 -12.08 -3.68 7.96
C LYS A 98 -11.57 -2.46 8.74
N PRO A 99 -10.30 -2.06 8.53
CA PRO A 99 -9.76 -0.89 9.22
C PRO A 99 -10.49 0.39 8.83
N ALA A 100 -10.34 1.42 9.65
CA ALA A 100 -10.80 2.75 9.29
C ALA A 100 -10.15 3.17 7.96
N ARG A 101 -10.89 3.89 7.10
CA ARG A 101 -10.40 4.20 5.76
C ARG A 101 -10.94 5.52 5.23
N SER A 102 -10.09 6.23 4.48
CA SER A 102 -10.51 7.27 3.54
C SER A 102 -10.08 6.83 2.15
N CYS A 103 -10.94 7.05 1.15
CA CYS A 103 -10.61 6.75 -0.25
C CYS A 103 -11.08 7.91 -1.12
N VAL A 104 -10.16 8.47 -1.88
CA VAL A 104 -10.42 9.65 -2.74
C VAL A 104 -9.73 9.48 -4.07
N ALA A 105 -10.17 10.23 -5.08
CA ALA A 105 -9.44 10.35 -6.33
C ALA A 105 -8.41 11.47 -6.20
N ALA A 106 -7.20 11.22 -6.68
CA ALA A 106 -6.14 12.21 -6.80
C ALA A 106 -6.07 12.70 -8.23
N LYS A 107 -5.66 13.94 -8.43
CA LYS A 107 -5.50 14.50 -9.77
C LYS A 107 -4.48 13.68 -10.58
N GLN A 108 -3.41 13.22 -9.93
CA GLN A 108 -2.38 12.41 -10.57
C GLN A 108 -1.68 11.59 -9.49
N LEU A 109 -1.28 10.38 -9.82
CA LEU A 109 -0.48 9.50 -8.97
C LEU A 109 0.90 9.28 -9.58
N PRO A 110 1.91 8.94 -8.76
CA PRO A 110 3.24 8.66 -9.28
C PRO A 110 3.19 7.61 -10.40
N LYS A 111 4.00 7.79 -11.45
CA LYS A 111 4.06 6.90 -12.61
C LYS A 111 2.71 6.69 -13.29
N ASN A 112 1.76 7.62 -13.08
CA ASN A 112 0.42 7.55 -13.64
C ASN A 112 -0.30 6.22 -13.34
N VAL A 113 -0.06 5.65 -12.16
CA VAL A 113 -0.74 4.43 -11.72
C VAL A 113 -2.20 4.71 -11.41
N LEU A 114 -2.98 3.63 -11.24
CA LEU A 114 -4.42 3.72 -10.97
C LEU A 114 -4.74 3.78 -9.49
N VAL A 115 -3.81 3.36 -8.62
CA VAL A 115 -4.06 3.23 -7.19
C VAL A 115 -2.79 3.39 -6.37
N GLU A 116 -2.93 3.98 -5.20
CA GLU A 116 -1.88 4.09 -4.19
C GLU A 116 -2.52 3.93 -2.81
N VAL A 117 -1.90 3.17 -1.92
CA VAL A 117 -2.43 2.93 -0.57
C VAL A 117 -1.33 3.06 0.47
N GLU A 118 -1.63 3.74 1.57
CA GLU A 118 -0.78 3.77 2.76
C GLU A 118 -1.52 3.21 3.97
N VAL A 119 -0.77 2.69 4.93
CA VAL A 119 -1.33 1.96 6.07
C VAL A 119 -0.70 2.40 7.37
N ILE A 120 -1.53 2.50 8.41
CA ILE A 120 -1.10 2.54 9.80
C ILE A 120 -1.54 1.21 10.42
N ALA A 121 -0.61 0.48 11.02
CA ALA A 121 -0.92 -0.80 11.65
C ALA A 121 -0.35 -0.86 13.06
N GLU A 122 -0.94 -1.72 13.87
CA GLU A 122 -0.45 -2.02 15.22
C GLU A 122 0.66 -3.06 15.13
N LEU A 123 1.68 -2.90 15.96
CA LEU A 123 2.78 -3.85 16.05
C LEU A 123 2.47 -5.05 16.93
#